data_eeac11d513a0f4712e495845cad9ed25
#
_entry.id   eeac11d513a0f4712e495845cad9ed25
#
_cell.length_a   1.000
_cell.length_b   1.000
_cell.length_c   1.000
_cell.angle_alpha   90.00
_cell.angle_beta   90.00
_cell.angle_gamma   90.00
#
_symmetry.space_group_name_H-M   'P 1'
#
loop_
_entity.id
_entity.type
_entity.pdbx_description
1 polymer ?
#
loop_
_entity_poly.entity_id
_entity_poly.type
_entity_poly.pdbx_seq_one_letter_code
_entity_poly.pdbx_strand_id
1 'polypeptide(L)'
;ARQQAELLREEAFEEGKRAGEQEGIRSAYEEHRKMLNKELRSFQQNFADVIRDVSIQKDKILEKNIDDLKQISISIAEKVIHTSIRSSEEIIKRMILAATEKLKKRQWAKIYITKCNTDVNMEVDAEFLESLSHLSDNLKIITMNDGEEGTCIVELPDEVIDASVGTQLENIKDILNNVRR
;
A
#
# COMPACT_ATOMS: atom_id res chain seq x y z
N ALA A 1 75.45 2.76 62.81
CA ALA A 1 74.54 3.80 62.49
C ALA A 1 74.39 4.01 60.94
N ARG A 2 75.50 4.16 60.16
CA ARG A 2 75.41 4.39 58.66
C ARG A 2 74.87 3.18 57.92
N GLN A 3 75.27 1.97 58.20
CA GLN A 3 74.80 0.74 57.57
C GLN A 3 73.34 0.47 57.85
N GLN A 4 72.81 0.79 58.98
CA GLN A 4 71.36 0.68 59.30
C GLN A 4 70.52 1.69 58.50
N ALA A 5 71.04 2.91 58.35
CA ALA A 5 70.35 3.93 57.57
C ALA A 5 70.31 3.58 56.05
N GLU A 6 71.34 2.94 55.54
CA GLU A 6 71.41 2.50 54.16
C GLU A 6 70.45 1.32 53.86
N LEU A 7 70.38 0.33 54.76
CA LEU A 7 69.42 -0.77 54.69
C LEU A 7 67.96 -0.24 54.74
N LEU A 8 67.66 0.68 55.64
CA LEU A 8 66.31 1.25 55.76
C LEU A 8 65.93 2.01 54.51
N ARG A 9 66.90 2.68 53.86
CA ARG A 9 66.69 3.42 52.61
C ARG A 9 66.42 2.49 51.43
N GLU A 10 67.11 1.38 51.38
CA GLU A 10 66.94 0.33 50.34
C GLU A 10 65.58 -0.39 50.50
N GLU A 11 65.22 -0.74 51.73
CA GLU A 11 63.92 -1.34 52.03
C GLU A 11 62.80 -0.38 51.66
N ALA A 12 62.88 0.91 52.04
CA ALA A 12 61.86 1.91 51.69
C ALA A 12 61.79 2.17 50.18
N PHE A 13 62.89 2.10 49.44
CA PHE A 13 62.92 2.22 48.00
C PHE A 13 62.23 1.01 47.31
N GLU A 14 62.55 -0.20 47.70
CA GLU A 14 61.94 -1.44 47.15
C GLU A 14 60.45 -1.52 47.52
N GLU A 15 60.05 -1.11 48.69
CA GLU A 15 58.64 -1.02 49.11
C GLU A 15 57.87 0.01 48.29
N GLY A 16 58.45 1.21 48.11
CA GLY A 16 57.88 2.28 47.30
C GLY A 16 57.74 1.87 45.81
N LYS A 17 58.76 1.19 45.27
CA LYS A 17 58.74 0.66 43.93
C LYS A 17 57.63 -0.38 43.72
N ARG A 18 57.55 -1.33 44.67
CA ARG A 18 56.48 -2.38 44.62
C ARG A 18 55.12 -1.79 44.74
N ALA A 19 54.92 -0.83 45.64
CA ALA A 19 53.64 -0.12 45.81
C ALA A 19 53.24 0.66 44.54
N GLY A 20 54.22 1.35 43.92
CA GLY A 20 54.02 2.07 42.70
C GLY A 20 53.67 1.20 41.48
N GLU A 21 54.34 0.03 41.38
CA GLU A 21 54.05 -0.94 40.33
C GLU A 21 52.64 -1.51 40.49
N GLN A 22 52.26 -1.89 41.72
CA GLN A 22 50.90 -2.41 41.99
C GLN A 22 49.81 -1.37 41.69
N GLU A 23 50.01 -0.14 42.14
CA GLU A 23 49.06 0.94 41.87
C GLU A 23 48.98 1.28 40.38
N GLY A 24 50.13 1.31 39.69
CA GLY A 24 50.17 1.52 38.24
C GLY A 24 49.40 0.44 37.46
N ILE A 25 49.62 -0.83 37.82
CA ILE A 25 48.88 -1.97 37.22
C ILE A 25 47.37 -1.85 37.50
N ARG A 26 47.00 -1.54 38.74
CA ARG A 26 45.60 -1.38 39.12
C ARG A 26 44.92 -0.25 38.37
N SER A 27 45.56 0.91 38.31
CA SER A 27 45.06 2.08 37.61
C SER A 27 44.91 1.82 36.10
N ALA A 28 45.93 1.23 35.47
CA ALA A 28 45.89 0.85 34.05
C ALA A 28 44.76 -0.15 33.76
N TYR A 29 44.56 -1.13 34.62
CA TYR A 29 43.49 -2.10 34.50
C TYR A 29 42.12 -1.46 34.60
N GLU A 30 41.92 -0.55 35.57
CA GLU A 30 40.65 0.17 35.75
C GLU A 30 40.33 1.11 34.57
N GLU A 31 41.34 1.83 34.08
CA GLU A 31 41.19 2.66 32.89
C GLU A 31 40.84 1.84 31.65
N HIS A 32 41.57 0.76 31.40
CA HIS A 32 41.27 -0.11 30.28
C HIS A 32 39.88 -0.74 30.36
N ARG A 33 39.46 -1.17 31.55
CA ARG A 33 38.10 -1.65 31.79
C ARG A 33 37.02 -0.59 31.50
N LYS A 34 37.25 0.65 31.92
CA LYS A 34 36.34 1.77 31.62
C LYS A 34 36.23 2.05 30.11
N MET A 35 37.37 2.04 29.42
CA MET A 35 37.42 2.21 27.95
C MET A 35 36.66 1.08 27.26
N LEU A 36 36.97 -0.17 27.59
CA LEU A 36 36.30 -1.33 27.01
C LEU A 36 34.77 -1.31 27.22
N ASN A 37 34.34 -0.96 28.44
CA ASN A 37 32.90 -0.82 28.73
C ASN A 37 32.23 0.30 27.91
N LYS A 38 32.95 1.41 27.68
CA LYS A 38 32.47 2.50 26.82
C LYS A 38 32.31 2.06 25.36
N GLU A 39 33.32 1.39 24.85
CA GLU A 39 33.31 0.85 23.47
C GLU A 39 32.22 -0.20 23.29
N LEU A 40 32.04 -1.10 24.26
CA LEU A 40 30.97 -2.10 24.22
C LEU A 40 29.59 -1.45 24.22
N ARG A 41 29.36 -0.43 25.03
CA ARG A 41 28.10 0.31 25.03
C ARG A 41 27.84 1.02 23.71
N SER A 42 28.88 1.66 23.14
CA SER A 42 28.79 2.31 21.84
C SER A 42 28.48 1.30 20.73
N PHE A 43 29.13 0.15 20.75
CA PHE A 43 28.87 -0.93 19.80
C PHE A 43 27.42 -1.44 19.92
N GLN A 44 26.94 -1.69 21.16
CA GLN A 44 25.56 -2.13 21.39
C GLN A 44 24.55 -1.12 20.88
N GLN A 45 24.80 0.17 21.05
CA GLN A 45 23.93 1.24 20.60
C GLN A 45 23.91 1.33 19.07
N ASN A 46 25.08 1.32 18.43
CA ASN A 46 25.19 1.31 16.97
C ASN A 46 24.50 0.08 16.35
N PHE A 47 24.66 -1.08 16.98
CA PHE A 47 24.00 -2.30 16.52
C PHE A 47 22.48 -2.22 16.64
N ALA A 48 21.96 -1.70 17.76
CA ALA A 48 20.52 -1.48 17.93
C ALA A 48 19.95 -0.51 16.89
N ASP A 49 20.70 0.56 16.58
CA ASP A 49 20.30 1.53 15.57
C ASP A 49 20.27 0.91 14.16
N VAL A 50 21.27 0.12 13.79
CA VAL A 50 21.27 -0.63 12.52
C VAL A 50 20.08 -1.58 12.41
N ILE A 51 19.77 -2.35 13.46
CA ILE A 51 18.61 -3.25 13.47
C ILE A 51 17.30 -2.47 13.31
N ARG A 52 17.18 -1.32 13.97
CA ARG A 52 16.01 -0.45 13.83
C ARG A 52 15.87 0.07 12.40
N ASP A 53 16.95 0.56 11.81
CA ASP A 53 16.96 1.07 10.44
C ASP A 53 16.61 -0.02 9.42
N VAL A 54 17.15 -1.22 9.58
CA VAL A 54 16.81 -2.39 8.74
C VAL A 54 15.32 -2.71 8.86
N SER A 55 14.75 -2.68 10.06
CA SER A 55 13.32 -2.92 10.27
C SER A 55 12.46 -1.87 9.56
N ILE A 56 12.81 -0.60 9.68
CA ILE A 56 12.11 0.51 9.01
C ILE A 56 12.20 0.37 7.48
N GLN A 57 13.39 0.05 6.97
CA GLN A 57 13.59 -0.16 5.53
C GLN A 57 12.77 -1.34 5.01
N LYS A 58 12.76 -2.45 5.75
CA LYS A 58 11.95 -3.63 5.43
C LYS A 58 10.46 -3.26 5.32
N ASP A 59 9.94 -2.53 6.29
CA ASP A 59 8.52 -2.15 6.30
C ASP A 59 8.18 -1.22 5.13
N LYS A 60 9.04 -0.25 4.81
CA LYS A 60 8.89 0.61 3.62
C LYS A 60 8.89 -0.18 2.31
N ILE A 61 9.77 -1.17 2.18
CA ILE A 61 9.84 -2.02 0.98
C ILE A 61 8.57 -2.84 0.85
N LEU A 62 8.09 -3.44 1.94
CA LEU A 62 6.85 -4.21 1.94
C LEU A 62 5.65 -3.34 1.54
N GLU A 63 5.57 -2.13 2.08
CA GLU A 63 4.52 -1.18 1.73
C GLU A 63 4.53 -0.84 0.25
N LYS A 64 5.70 -0.47 -0.27
CA LYS A 64 5.84 -0.17 -1.69
C LYS A 64 5.45 -1.35 -2.57
N ASN A 65 5.91 -2.56 -2.24
CA ASN A 65 5.59 -3.76 -3.02
C ASN A 65 4.09 -4.05 -3.04
N ILE A 66 3.39 -3.84 -1.93
CA ILE A 66 1.93 -4.00 -1.88
C ILE A 66 1.24 -2.98 -2.78
N ASP A 67 1.68 -1.73 -2.77
CA ASP A 67 1.09 -0.69 -3.61
C ASP A 67 1.37 -0.95 -5.11
N ASP A 68 2.58 -1.38 -5.45
CA ASP A 68 2.93 -1.79 -6.82
C ASP A 68 2.07 -2.97 -7.30
N LEU A 69 1.85 -3.99 -6.44
CA LEU A 69 0.99 -5.13 -6.75
C LEU A 69 -0.48 -4.73 -6.94
N LYS A 70 -1.00 -3.82 -6.12
CA LYS A 70 -2.35 -3.27 -6.30
C LYS A 70 -2.48 -2.57 -7.66
N GLN A 71 -1.53 -1.72 -8.01
CA GLN A 71 -1.53 -1.01 -9.28
C GLN A 71 -1.50 -1.94 -10.49
N ILE A 72 -0.62 -2.94 -10.46
CA ILE A 72 -0.52 -3.96 -11.51
C ILE A 72 -1.83 -4.73 -11.64
N SER A 73 -2.42 -5.14 -10.52
CA SER A 73 -3.68 -5.90 -10.51
C SER A 73 -4.82 -5.09 -11.13
N ILE A 74 -4.93 -3.81 -10.79
CA ILE A 74 -5.94 -2.92 -11.37
C ILE A 74 -5.71 -2.71 -12.86
N SER A 75 -4.46 -2.47 -13.27
CA SER A 75 -4.13 -2.28 -14.70
C SER A 75 -4.44 -3.52 -15.54
N ILE A 76 -4.21 -4.72 -14.99
CA ILE A 76 -4.59 -5.98 -15.65
C ILE A 76 -6.11 -6.08 -15.74
N ALA A 77 -6.83 -5.83 -14.64
CA ALA A 77 -8.30 -5.88 -14.63
C ALA A 77 -8.90 -4.91 -15.64
N GLU A 78 -8.43 -3.67 -15.68
CA GLU A 78 -8.83 -2.65 -16.63
C GLU A 78 -8.65 -3.12 -18.08
N LYS A 79 -7.47 -3.64 -18.41
CA LYS A 79 -7.18 -4.16 -19.75
C LYS A 79 -8.07 -5.34 -20.13
N VAL A 80 -8.31 -6.27 -19.21
CA VAL A 80 -9.19 -7.42 -19.44
C VAL A 80 -10.63 -6.96 -19.66
N ILE A 81 -11.13 -6.05 -18.82
CA ILE A 81 -12.50 -5.52 -18.93
C ILE A 81 -12.71 -4.79 -20.25
N HIS A 82 -11.81 -3.87 -20.62
CA HIS A 82 -11.92 -3.16 -21.90
C HIS A 82 -11.87 -4.11 -23.10
N THR A 83 -11.01 -5.13 -23.07
CA THR A 83 -10.97 -6.15 -24.12
C THR A 83 -12.30 -6.92 -24.19
N SER A 84 -12.88 -7.27 -23.04
CA SER A 84 -14.13 -8.00 -22.97
C SER A 84 -15.32 -7.18 -23.49
N ILE A 85 -15.41 -5.92 -23.12
CA ILE A 85 -16.47 -5.00 -23.57
C ILE A 85 -16.45 -4.84 -25.09
N ARG A 86 -15.26 -4.73 -25.68
CA ARG A 86 -15.10 -4.64 -27.14
C ARG A 86 -15.52 -5.91 -27.88
N SER A 87 -15.46 -7.05 -27.22
CA SER A 87 -15.70 -8.35 -27.84
C SER A 87 -17.12 -8.86 -27.72
N SER A 88 -17.97 -8.29 -26.85
CA SER A 88 -19.28 -8.83 -26.59
C SER A 88 -20.30 -7.80 -26.12
N GLU A 89 -21.37 -7.64 -26.88
CA GLU A 89 -22.57 -6.86 -26.54
C GLU A 89 -23.25 -7.37 -25.26
N GLU A 90 -23.22 -8.67 -25.05
CA GLU A 90 -23.81 -9.32 -23.88
C GLU A 90 -23.22 -8.80 -22.56
N ILE A 91 -21.94 -8.39 -22.56
CA ILE A 91 -21.31 -7.81 -21.38
C ILE A 91 -21.93 -6.47 -21.05
N ILE A 92 -22.21 -5.65 -22.05
CA ILE A 92 -22.86 -4.34 -21.86
C ILE A 92 -24.28 -4.53 -21.32
N LYS A 93 -25.04 -5.48 -21.85
CA LYS A 93 -26.39 -5.83 -21.36
C LYS A 93 -26.33 -6.24 -19.86
N ARG A 94 -25.38 -7.09 -19.49
CA ARG A 94 -25.16 -7.49 -18.08
C ARG A 94 -24.77 -6.35 -17.18
N MET A 95 -23.92 -5.41 -17.65
CA MET A 95 -23.58 -4.21 -16.89
C MET A 95 -24.80 -3.36 -16.60
N ILE A 96 -25.66 -3.14 -17.60
CA ILE A 96 -26.90 -2.38 -17.45
C ILE A 96 -27.81 -3.08 -16.43
N LEU A 97 -28.01 -4.38 -16.56
CA LEU A 97 -28.84 -5.16 -15.64
C LEU A 97 -28.34 -5.08 -14.21
N ALA A 98 -27.03 -5.25 -14.01
CA ALA A 98 -26.40 -5.16 -12.68
C ALA A 98 -26.55 -3.74 -12.07
N ALA A 99 -26.40 -2.70 -12.89
CA ALA A 99 -26.55 -1.31 -12.44
C ALA A 99 -27.97 -0.98 -12.03
N THR A 100 -28.96 -1.65 -12.62
CA THR A 100 -30.38 -1.33 -12.47
C THR A 100 -31.12 -2.29 -11.54
N GLU A 101 -30.54 -3.41 -11.16
CA GLU A 101 -31.18 -4.50 -10.38
C GLU A 101 -31.86 -4.01 -9.08
N LYS A 102 -31.23 -3.04 -8.38
CA LYS A 102 -31.69 -2.55 -7.09
C LYS A 102 -32.54 -1.27 -7.19
N LEU A 103 -32.74 -0.75 -8.39
CA LEU A 103 -33.46 0.49 -8.60
C LEU A 103 -34.97 0.26 -8.53
N LYS A 104 -35.67 1.23 -7.94
CA LYS A 104 -37.15 1.20 -7.87
C LYS A 104 -37.73 1.82 -9.13
N LYS A 105 -38.95 1.40 -9.48
CA LYS A 105 -39.70 1.92 -10.65
C LYS A 105 -39.86 3.44 -10.56
N ARG A 106 -39.57 4.13 -11.68
CA ARG A 106 -39.70 5.58 -11.84
C ARG A 106 -40.63 5.92 -13.03
N GLN A 107 -40.98 7.20 -13.15
CA GLN A 107 -41.82 7.67 -14.24
C GLN A 107 -41.14 7.53 -15.60
N TRP A 108 -39.83 7.72 -15.65
CA TRP A 108 -39.03 7.54 -16.83
C TRP A 108 -37.59 7.13 -16.44
N ALA A 109 -36.91 6.46 -17.38
CA ALA A 109 -35.50 6.14 -17.22
C ALA A 109 -34.80 6.30 -18.58
N LYS A 110 -33.59 6.84 -18.56
CA LYS A 110 -32.73 6.90 -19.74
C LYS A 110 -31.39 6.23 -19.41
N ILE A 111 -30.94 5.38 -20.29
CA ILE A 111 -29.66 4.68 -20.17
C ILE A 111 -28.77 5.14 -21.29
N TYR A 112 -27.67 5.78 -20.95
CA TYR A 112 -26.64 6.22 -21.88
C TYR A 112 -25.51 5.21 -21.91
N ILE A 113 -25.15 4.75 -23.09
CA ILE A 113 -24.04 3.80 -23.32
C ILE A 113 -23.18 4.30 -24.47
N THR A 114 -21.87 4.05 -24.36
CA THR A 114 -20.96 4.34 -25.48
C THR A 114 -20.77 3.11 -26.35
N LYS A 115 -20.82 3.30 -27.68
CA LYS A 115 -20.47 2.26 -28.64
C LYS A 115 -18.99 1.88 -28.51
N CYS A 116 -18.74 0.60 -28.27
CA CYS A 116 -17.37 0.08 -28.20
C CYS A 116 -16.79 -0.34 -29.55
N ASN A 117 -17.64 -0.51 -30.57
CA ASN A 117 -17.21 -0.87 -31.93
C ASN A 117 -18.22 -0.40 -32.97
N THR A 118 -17.76 0.16 -34.06
CA THR A 118 -18.62 0.63 -35.15
C THR A 118 -19.39 -0.51 -35.85
N ASP A 119 -18.91 -1.74 -35.71
CA ASP A 119 -19.48 -2.92 -36.38
C ASP A 119 -20.47 -3.69 -35.49
N VAL A 120 -20.56 -3.40 -34.20
CA VAL A 120 -21.50 -4.06 -33.28
C VAL A 120 -22.67 -3.10 -33.06
N ASN A 121 -23.76 -3.33 -33.77
CA ASN A 121 -25.04 -2.71 -33.43
C ASN A 121 -25.60 -3.43 -32.22
N MET A 122 -25.77 -2.72 -31.11
CA MET A 122 -26.49 -3.25 -29.96
C MET A 122 -27.94 -3.53 -30.37
N GLU A 123 -28.26 -4.78 -30.64
CA GLU A 123 -29.65 -5.18 -30.86
C GLU A 123 -30.36 -5.17 -29.49
N VAL A 124 -31.21 -4.17 -29.33
CA VAL A 124 -32.11 -4.09 -28.18
C VAL A 124 -33.25 -5.05 -28.46
N ASP A 125 -33.08 -6.30 -28.06
CA ASP A 125 -34.08 -7.33 -28.22
C ASP A 125 -35.24 -7.18 -27.20
N ALA A 126 -36.39 -7.80 -27.49
CA ALA A 126 -37.57 -7.70 -26.64
C ALA A 126 -37.32 -8.27 -25.24
N GLU A 127 -36.50 -9.32 -25.13
CA GLU A 127 -36.18 -9.96 -23.86
C GLU A 127 -35.34 -9.03 -22.94
N PHE A 128 -34.41 -8.31 -23.51
CA PHE A 128 -33.61 -7.32 -22.76
C PHE A 128 -34.47 -6.15 -22.29
N LEU A 129 -35.38 -5.63 -23.15
CA LEU A 129 -36.33 -4.59 -22.74
C LEU A 129 -37.28 -5.06 -21.65
N GLU A 130 -37.76 -6.29 -21.72
CA GLU A 130 -38.61 -6.88 -20.70
C GLU A 130 -37.87 -6.98 -19.35
N SER A 131 -36.62 -7.36 -19.37
CA SER A 131 -35.76 -7.43 -18.16
C SER A 131 -35.57 -6.06 -17.49
N LEU A 132 -35.66 -4.96 -18.24
CA LEU A 132 -35.56 -3.59 -17.71
C LEU A 132 -36.92 -2.93 -17.42
N SER A 133 -38.03 -3.62 -17.67
CA SER A 133 -39.40 -3.10 -17.43
C SER A 133 -39.68 -2.72 -15.98
N HIS A 134 -38.92 -3.29 -15.06
CA HIS A 134 -38.99 -2.93 -13.62
C HIS A 134 -38.54 -1.48 -13.34
N LEU A 135 -37.75 -0.84 -14.22
CA LEU A 135 -37.27 0.53 -14.03
C LEU A 135 -38.34 1.58 -14.36
N SER A 136 -38.97 1.42 -15.52
CA SER A 136 -39.96 2.37 -16.01
C SER A 136 -40.70 1.80 -17.22
N ASP A 137 -41.97 2.23 -17.34
CA ASP A 137 -42.76 2.01 -18.54
C ASP A 137 -42.34 2.94 -19.70
N ASN A 138 -41.55 3.98 -19.39
CA ASN A 138 -40.97 4.93 -20.36
C ASN A 138 -39.44 4.89 -20.31
N LEU A 139 -38.89 3.81 -20.84
CA LEU A 139 -37.45 3.54 -20.91
C LEU A 139 -36.87 3.99 -22.25
N LYS A 140 -35.73 4.68 -22.24
CA LYS A 140 -34.97 5.01 -23.43
C LYS A 140 -33.52 4.57 -23.28
N ILE A 141 -32.99 3.85 -24.24
CA ILE A 141 -31.58 3.51 -24.34
C ILE A 141 -30.97 4.40 -25.42
N ILE A 142 -29.94 5.16 -25.03
CA ILE A 142 -29.30 6.16 -25.88
C ILE A 142 -27.85 5.76 -26.09
N THR A 143 -27.49 5.44 -27.31
CA THR A 143 -26.12 5.12 -27.69
C THR A 143 -25.40 6.42 -28.06
N MET A 144 -24.29 6.67 -27.38
CA MET A 144 -23.40 7.79 -27.64
C MET A 144 -22.28 7.34 -28.58
N ASN A 145 -21.94 8.18 -29.55
CA ASN A 145 -20.84 7.91 -30.47
C ASN A 145 -19.50 8.43 -29.94
N ASP A 146 -19.56 9.42 -29.04
CA ASP A 146 -18.42 10.05 -28.40
C ASP A 146 -18.46 9.76 -26.90
N GLY A 147 -17.35 9.27 -26.32
CA GLY A 147 -17.22 8.96 -24.90
C GLY A 147 -16.24 7.82 -24.66
N GLU A 148 -15.92 7.61 -23.40
CA GLU A 148 -15.04 6.51 -23.00
C GLU A 148 -15.75 5.16 -23.18
N GLU A 149 -15.00 4.18 -23.65
CA GLU A 149 -15.50 2.80 -23.78
C GLU A 149 -15.96 2.25 -22.44
N GLY A 150 -17.13 1.62 -22.40
CA GLY A 150 -17.71 1.10 -21.18
C GLY A 150 -18.44 2.15 -20.33
N THR A 151 -18.76 3.30 -20.92
CA THR A 151 -19.68 4.25 -20.28
C THR A 151 -21.07 3.65 -20.17
N CYS A 152 -21.65 3.72 -18.97
CA CYS A 152 -23.01 3.32 -18.67
C CYS A 152 -23.57 4.27 -17.60
N ILE A 153 -24.44 5.19 -18.02
CA ILE A 153 -25.07 6.18 -17.12
C ILE A 153 -26.57 5.95 -17.14
N VAL A 154 -27.17 5.80 -15.97
CA VAL A 154 -28.61 5.66 -15.79
C VAL A 154 -29.15 6.97 -15.21
N GLU A 155 -29.96 7.68 -15.99
CA GLU A 155 -30.63 8.93 -15.60
C GLU A 155 -32.07 8.64 -15.23
N LEU A 156 -32.45 9.02 -14.01
CA LEU A 156 -33.78 8.92 -13.43
C LEU A 156 -34.30 10.32 -13.06
N PRO A 157 -35.60 10.50 -12.79
CA PRO A 157 -36.15 11.82 -12.43
C PRO A 157 -35.52 12.47 -11.20
N ASP A 158 -34.99 11.67 -10.29
CA ASP A 158 -34.50 12.07 -8.96
C ASP A 158 -33.01 11.79 -8.76
N GLU A 159 -32.36 11.04 -9.63
CA GLU A 159 -30.96 10.69 -9.49
C GLU A 159 -30.28 10.34 -10.83
N VAL A 160 -28.96 10.44 -10.86
CA VAL A 160 -28.12 9.98 -11.95
C VAL A 160 -27.10 9.00 -11.39
N ILE A 161 -27.04 7.81 -11.96
CA ILE A 161 -26.16 6.74 -11.53
C ILE A 161 -25.13 6.49 -12.61
N ASP A 162 -23.86 6.69 -12.25
CA ASP A 162 -22.73 6.35 -13.13
C ASP A 162 -22.25 4.93 -12.81
N ALA A 163 -22.61 3.99 -13.66
CA ALA A 163 -22.19 2.59 -13.62
C ALA A 163 -21.09 2.30 -14.63
N SER A 164 -20.43 3.31 -15.17
CA SER A 164 -19.32 3.15 -16.12
C SER A 164 -18.18 2.34 -15.55
N VAL A 165 -17.49 1.61 -16.41
CA VAL A 165 -16.33 0.79 -16.01
C VAL A 165 -15.27 1.61 -15.29
N GLY A 166 -14.95 2.81 -15.78
CA GLY A 166 -14.01 3.72 -15.12
C GLY A 166 -14.41 4.01 -13.68
N THR A 167 -15.67 4.39 -13.45
CA THR A 167 -16.19 4.67 -12.09
C THR A 167 -16.14 3.43 -11.20
N GLN A 168 -16.48 2.25 -11.72
CA GLN A 168 -16.40 1.00 -10.93
C GLN A 168 -14.95 0.63 -10.58
N LEU A 169 -14.01 0.84 -11.49
CA LEU A 169 -12.58 0.61 -11.23
C LEU A 169 -12.02 1.60 -10.20
N GLU A 170 -12.43 2.87 -10.24
CA GLU A 170 -12.04 3.85 -9.21
C GLU A 170 -12.59 3.46 -7.83
N ASN A 171 -13.85 3.01 -7.74
CA ASN A 171 -14.43 2.50 -6.52
C ASN A 171 -13.65 1.30 -5.96
N ILE A 172 -13.20 0.38 -6.83
CA ILE A 172 -12.37 -0.77 -6.42
C ILE A 172 -11.00 -0.30 -5.93
N LYS A 173 -10.36 0.67 -6.59
CA LYS A 173 -9.10 1.28 -6.12
C LYS A 173 -9.26 1.87 -4.73
N ASP A 174 -10.33 2.61 -4.51
CA ASP A 174 -10.62 3.24 -3.21
C ASP A 174 -10.83 2.19 -2.11
N ILE A 175 -11.56 1.11 -2.39
CA ILE A 175 -11.73 0.00 -1.46
C ILE A 175 -10.38 -0.62 -1.12
N LEU A 176 -9.54 -0.93 -2.13
CA LEU A 176 -8.23 -1.53 -1.93
C LEU A 176 -7.27 -0.62 -1.15
N ASN A 177 -7.39 0.69 -1.30
CA ASN A 177 -6.60 1.66 -0.57
C ASN A 177 -7.07 1.81 0.88
N ASN A 178 -8.38 1.67 1.15
CA ASN A 178 -8.98 1.82 2.47
C ASN A 178 -8.91 0.55 3.35
N VAL A 179 -8.68 -0.63 2.78
CA VAL A 179 -8.50 -1.90 3.54
C VAL A 179 -7.28 -1.87 4.48
N ARG A 180 -6.46 -0.83 4.43
CA ARG A 180 -5.27 -0.63 5.27
C ARG A 180 -5.51 0.08 6.60
N ARG A 181 -6.73 0.43 6.94
CA ARG A 181 -7.00 1.13 8.23
C ARG A 181 -7.59 0.23 9.27
#